data_d71a184a045260ad4c32460a44c23f44
#
_entry.id   d71a184a045260ad4c32460a44c23f44
#
_cell.length_a   1.000
_cell.length_b   1.000
_cell.length_c   1.000
_cell.angle_alpha   90.00
_cell.angle_beta   90.00
_cell.angle_gamma   90.00
#
_symmetry.space_group_name_H-M   'P 1'
#
loop_
_entity.id
_entity.type
_entity.pdbx_description
1 polymer ?
#
loop_
_entity_poly.entity_id
_entity_poly.type
_entity_poly.pdbx_seq_one_letter_code
_entity_poly.pdbx_strand_id
1 'polypeptide(L)'
;MANLFYNMASGKMGLVGMWDAIAFDEVADLQNMPKEVVTTLKTYCESGTFARGKESLSGIASLALFGNTNQPVDVLLRSSHLFAPMPDVIRDDMAFLDRLHFYLPGWEIPKMRNEFFTDHYGLVVDYLAEALKELRRPNYAEGIDRHFSLGGDLNARDVKAVRKAVSGLLKIVHPHDEYTKDELAELLSLALEGRRRVKEQLKKMGPTEYHQTSFSYVDRETLQEWPVGVREQAEMPMLPIAPLPSSAT
;
A
#
# COMPACT_ATOMS: atom_id res chain seq x y z
N MET A 1 -4.20 -4.92 -22.52
CA MET A 1 -3.22 -4.02 -21.85
C MET A 1 -2.65 -2.93 -22.74
N ALA A 2 -2.71 -3.06 -24.07
CA ALA A 2 -2.20 -2.04 -25.02
C ALA A 2 -2.74 -0.60 -24.79
N ASN A 3 -3.88 -0.46 -24.12
CA ASN A 3 -4.52 0.83 -23.88
C ASN A 3 -4.30 1.38 -22.45
N LEU A 4 -3.50 0.73 -21.61
CA LEU A 4 -3.30 1.18 -20.24
C LEU A 4 -2.50 2.50 -20.19
N PHE A 5 -1.37 2.55 -20.85
CA PHE A 5 -0.46 3.69 -20.87
C PHE A 5 -0.65 4.57 -22.12
N TYR A 6 -0.56 3.96 -23.29
CA TYR A 6 -0.63 4.66 -24.56
C TYR A 6 -1.13 3.74 -25.67
N ASN A 7 -2.06 4.21 -26.47
CA ASN A 7 -2.52 3.49 -27.65
C ASN A 7 -1.69 3.90 -28.87
N MET A 8 -0.78 3.04 -29.30
CA MET A 8 0.12 3.30 -30.42
C MET A 8 -0.60 3.49 -31.75
N ALA A 9 -1.73 2.80 -31.96
CA ALA A 9 -2.48 2.87 -33.21
C ALA A 9 -3.25 4.18 -33.36
N SER A 10 -3.83 4.69 -32.26
CA SER A 10 -4.61 5.94 -32.27
C SER A 10 -3.80 7.17 -31.88
N GLY A 11 -2.59 7.01 -31.37
CA GLY A 11 -1.77 8.10 -30.89
C GLY A 11 -2.31 8.79 -29.61
N LYS A 12 -3.21 8.13 -28.88
CA LYS A 12 -3.88 8.71 -27.71
C LYS A 12 -3.31 8.19 -26.39
N MET A 13 -3.36 9.02 -25.36
CA MET A 13 -3.09 8.65 -23.98
C MET A 13 -4.01 7.51 -23.57
N GLY A 14 -3.47 6.55 -22.82
CA GLY A 14 -4.23 5.42 -22.26
C GLY A 14 -4.94 5.77 -20.96
N LEU A 15 -5.48 4.73 -20.31
CA LEU A 15 -6.32 4.86 -19.12
C LEU A 15 -5.64 5.64 -17.99
N VAL A 16 -4.32 5.49 -17.80
CA VAL A 16 -3.57 6.18 -16.73
C VAL A 16 -3.56 7.71 -16.85
N GLY A 17 -3.82 8.24 -18.02
CA GLY A 17 -3.92 9.67 -18.24
C GLY A 17 -5.35 10.20 -18.35
N MET A 18 -6.34 9.29 -18.34
CA MET A 18 -7.76 9.64 -18.53
C MET A 18 -8.58 9.50 -17.24
N TRP A 19 -8.21 8.58 -16.36
CA TRP A 19 -8.95 8.25 -15.16
C TRP A 19 -8.16 8.58 -13.89
N ASP A 20 -8.86 8.91 -12.81
CA ASP A 20 -8.26 9.20 -11.52
C ASP A 20 -7.83 7.94 -10.76
N ALA A 21 -8.51 6.83 -11.00
CA ALA A 21 -8.19 5.53 -10.42
C ALA A 21 -8.43 4.41 -11.44
N ILE A 22 -7.57 3.40 -11.40
CA ILE A 22 -7.69 2.17 -12.20
C ILE A 22 -7.62 1.00 -11.24
N ALA A 23 -8.66 0.17 -11.28
CA ALA A 23 -8.76 -1.07 -10.53
C ALA A 23 -8.44 -2.25 -11.46
N PHE A 24 -7.47 -3.08 -11.08
CA PHE A 24 -7.24 -4.39 -11.67
C PHE A 24 -7.97 -5.40 -10.80
N ASP A 25 -9.13 -5.84 -11.29
CA ASP A 25 -9.90 -6.87 -10.62
C ASP A 25 -9.40 -8.25 -10.99
N GLU A 26 -9.59 -9.22 -10.09
CA GLU A 26 -9.12 -10.60 -10.27
C GLU A 26 -7.67 -10.69 -10.73
N VAL A 27 -6.77 -10.00 -10.02
CA VAL A 27 -5.36 -9.88 -10.43
C VAL A 27 -4.69 -11.23 -10.67
N ALA A 28 -5.17 -12.31 -10.04
CA ALA A 28 -4.68 -13.66 -10.24
C ALA A 28 -4.86 -14.15 -11.70
N ASP A 29 -5.86 -13.63 -12.42
CA ASP A 29 -6.15 -14.04 -13.81
C ASP A 29 -5.29 -13.30 -14.85
N LEU A 30 -4.49 -12.34 -14.44
CA LEU A 30 -3.57 -11.60 -15.31
C LEU A 30 -2.29 -12.39 -15.68
N GLN A 31 -2.41 -13.72 -15.83
CA GLN A 31 -1.27 -14.64 -16.05
C GLN A 31 -0.44 -14.31 -17.30
N ASN A 32 -1.05 -13.71 -18.32
CA ASN A 32 -0.40 -13.39 -19.60
C ASN A 32 0.08 -11.94 -19.68
N MET A 33 0.40 -11.29 -18.54
CA MET A 33 0.91 -9.92 -18.56
C MET A 33 2.35 -9.91 -19.12
N PRO A 34 2.63 -9.13 -20.19
CA PRO A 34 3.99 -9.01 -20.72
C PRO A 34 4.93 -8.36 -19.68
N LYS A 35 6.18 -8.80 -19.63
CA LYS A 35 7.20 -8.24 -18.72
C LYS A 35 7.43 -6.75 -18.92
N GLU A 36 7.30 -6.26 -20.15
CA GLU A 36 7.43 -4.85 -20.51
C GLU A 36 6.34 -4.00 -19.81
N VAL A 37 5.12 -4.54 -19.66
CA VAL A 37 4.03 -3.87 -18.94
C VAL A 37 4.37 -3.76 -17.46
N VAL A 38 4.88 -4.81 -16.84
CA VAL A 38 5.31 -4.79 -15.43
C VAL A 38 6.46 -3.78 -15.22
N THR A 39 7.41 -3.73 -16.15
CA THR A 39 8.50 -2.74 -16.10
C THR A 39 7.98 -1.31 -16.20
N THR A 40 7.00 -1.07 -17.07
CA THR A 40 6.37 0.26 -17.21
C THR A 40 5.55 0.60 -15.96
N LEU A 41 4.81 -0.38 -15.40
CA LEU A 41 4.09 -0.23 -14.13
C LEU A 41 5.02 0.14 -12.98
N LYS A 42 6.21 -0.50 -12.87
CA LYS A 42 7.21 -0.14 -11.86
C LYS A 42 7.64 1.32 -11.95
N THR A 43 7.96 1.78 -13.15
CA THR A 43 8.35 3.18 -13.39
C THR A 43 7.20 4.11 -13.03
N TYR A 44 6.00 3.77 -13.45
CA TYR A 44 4.81 4.54 -13.16
C TYR A 44 4.49 4.64 -11.66
N CYS A 45 4.57 3.53 -10.92
CA CYS A 45 4.39 3.51 -9.46
C CYS A 45 5.45 4.36 -8.73
N GLU A 46 6.67 4.44 -9.26
CA GLU A 46 7.74 5.24 -8.67
C GLU A 46 7.57 6.74 -8.90
N SER A 47 7.36 7.14 -10.16
CA SER A 47 7.45 8.53 -10.61
C SER A 47 6.13 9.15 -11.10
N GLY A 48 5.09 8.35 -11.34
CA GLY A 48 3.88 8.79 -12.04
C GLY A 48 4.09 9.00 -13.54
N THR A 49 5.25 8.56 -14.09
CA THR A 49 5.59 8.75 -15.50
C THR A 49 5.83 7.42 -16.20
N PHE A 50 5.74 7.43 -17.51
CA PHE A 50 6.07 6.29 -18.37
C PHE A 50 6.67 6.76 -19.70
N ALA A 51 7.54 5.94 -20.29
CA ALA A 51 8.22 6.28 -21.53
C ALA A 51 7.36 5.98 -22.75
N ARG A 52 7.39 6.89 -23.73
CA ARG A 52 6.89 6.71 -25.09
C ARG A 52 8.02 7.03 -26.08
N GLY A 53 8.71 6.00 -26.54
CA GLY A 53 9.90 6.24 -27.37
C GLY A 53 10.94 7.08 -26.62
N LYS A 54 11.18 8.30 -27.08
CA LYS A 54 12.10 9.26 -26.43
C LYS A 54 11.40 10.23 -25.48
N GLU A 55 10.09 10.23 -25.42
CA GLU A 55 9.30 11.14 -24.58
C GLU A 55 8.94 10.47 -23.25
N SER A 56 8.89 11.25 -22.16
CA SER A 56 8.34 10.86 -20.89
C SER A 56 6.98 11.52 -20.71
N LEU A 57 5.95 10.71 -20.50
CA LEU A 57 4.58 11.16 -20.29
C LEU A 57 4.17 10.93 -18.84
N SER A 58 3.35 11.82 -18.29
CA SER A 58 2.81 11.69 -16.94
C SER A 58 1.38 11.16 -16.99
N GLY A 59 1.06 10.25 -16.08
CA GLY A 59 -0.30 9.81 -15.80
C GLY A 59 -0.80 10.36 -14.47
N ILE A 60 -2.12 10.35 -14.28
CA ILE A 60 -2.78 10.86 -13.08
C ILE A 60 -3.40 9.76 -12.23
N ALA A 61 -3.60 8.57 -12.79
CA ALA A 61 -4.34 7.50 -12.14
C ALA A 61 -3.61 6.90 -10.93
N SER A 62 -4.33 6.68 -9.85
CA SER A 62 -3.94 5.73 -8.81
C SER A 62 -4.23 4.31 -9.26
N LEU A 63 -3.39 3.35 -8.88
CA LEU A 63 -3.57 1.94 -9.24
C LEU A 63 -3.99 1.14 -8.01
N ALA A 64 -5.01 0.31 -8.15
CA ALA A 64 -5.46 -0.65 -7.15
C ALA A 64 -5.48 -2.06 -7.76
N LEU A 65 -4.99 -3.04 -7.02
CA LEU A 65 -4.98 -4.45 -7.39
C LEU A 65 -5.93 -5.18 -6.46
N PHE A 66 -6.92 -5.84 -7.02
CA PHE A 66 -7.90 -6.64 -6.28
C PHE A 66 -7.70 -8.12 -6.61
N GLY A 67 -7.80 -8.96 -5.61
CA GLY A 67 -7.68 -10.39 -5.77
C GLY A 67 -8.17 -11.16 -4.55
N ASN A 68 -8.49 -12.42 -4.77
CA ASN A 68 -8.88 -13.34 -3.72
C ASN A 68 -7.68 -14.19 -3.30
N THR A 69 -7.63 -14.57 -2.04
CA THR A 69 -6.70 -15.59 -1.57
C THR A 69 -7.25 -16.97 -1.95
N ASN A 70 -6.41 -17.82 -2.52
CA ASN A 70 -6.76 -19.19 -2.92
C ASN A 70 -6.80 -20.18 -1.73
N GLN A 71 -6.42 -19.74 -0.54
CA GLN A 71 -6.42 -20.50 0.71
C GLN A 71 -6.85 -19.60 1.88
N PRO A 72 -7.29 -20.17 3.01
CA PRO A 72 -7.50 -19.41 4.24
C PRO A 72 -6.24 -18.63 4.61
N VAL A 73 -6.42 -17.38 5.03
CA VAL A 73 -5.31 -16.44 5.31
C VAL A 73 -4.31 -17.01 6.29
N ASP A 74 -4.78 -17.66 7.37
CA ASP A 74 -3.91 -18.26 8.39
C ASP A 74 -3.03 -19.40 7.83
N VAL A 75 -3.55 -20.16 6.86
CA VAL A 75 -2.78 -21.18 6.14
C VAL A 75 -1.75 -20.51 5.23
N LEU A 76 -2.18 -19.51 4.48
CA LEU A 76 -1.31 -18.79 3.55
C LEU A 76 -0.14 -18.09 4.26
N LEU A 77 -0.42 -17.47 5.41
CA LEU A 77 0.60 -16.81 6.22
C LEU A 77 1.65 -17.77 6.79
N ARG A 78 1.28 -19.01 7.09
CA ARG A 78 2.21 -20.05 7.61
C ARG A 78 3.01 -20.73 6.51
N SER A 79 2.38 -21.00 5.37
CA SER A 79 2.97 -21.82 4.30
C SER A 79 3.60 -21.00 3.16
N SER A 80 3.26 -19.70 3.05
CA SER A 80 3.66 -18.87 1.94
C SER A 80 3.57 -17.37 2.30
N HIS A 81 3.09 -16.55 1.38
CA HIS A 81 2.93 -15.10 1.54
C HIS A 81 1.65 -14.61 0.84
N LEU A 82 1.16 -13.42 1.20
CA LEU A 82 -0.10 -12.87 0.69
C LEU A 82 -0.08 -12.52 -0.80
N PHE A 83 1.10 -12.42 -1.42
CA PHE A 83 1.24 -12.20 -2.86
C PHE A 83 1.27 -13.50 -3.68
N ALA A 84 1.18 -14.67 -3.04
CA ALA A 84 1.20 -15.97 -3.72
C ALA A 84 0.13 -16.13 -4.83
N PRO A 85 -1.10 -15.56 -4.69
CA PRO A 85 -2.11 -15.64 -5.76
C PRO A 85 -1.82 -14.76 -6.98
N MET A 86 -0.86 -13.84 -6.91
CA MET A 86 -0.54 -12.96 -8.04
C MET A 86 0.13 -13.72 -9.19
N PRO A 87 0.01 -13.23 -10.45
CA PRO A 87 0.75 -13.78 -11.58
C PRO A 87 2.26 -13.81 -11.32
N ASP A 88 2.94 -14.84 -11.79
CA ASP A 88 4.38 -15.06 -11.59
C ASP A 88 5.22 -13.83 -11.95
N VAL A 89 4.88 -13.18 -13.07
CA VAL A 89 5.60 -12.00 -13.57
C VAL A 89 5.54 -10.79 -12.63
N ILE A 90 4.52 -10.72 -11.77
CA ILE A 90 4.37 -9.68 -10.72
C ILE A 90 4.91 -10.22 -9.40
N ARG A 91 4.50 -11.45 -9.02
CA ARG A 91 4.86 -12.07 -7.75
C ARG A 91 6.37 -12.20 -7.58
N ASP A 92 7.07 -12.55 -8.65
CA ASP A 92 8.51 -12.78 -8.59
C ASP A 92 9.33 -11.49 -8.78
N ASP A 93 8.67 -10.33 -9.00
CA ASP A 93 9.32 -9.03 -9.11
C ASP A 93 9.24 -8.25 -7.78
N MET A 94 10.20 -8.53 -6.89
CA MET A 94 10.32 -7.87 -5.59
C MET A 94 10.36 -6.34 -5.70
N ALA A 95 10.98 -5.82 -6.77
CA ALA A 95 11.07 -4.38 -6.98
C ALA A 95 9.72 -3.75 -7.33
N PHE A 96 8.82 -4.49 -7.99
CA PHE A 96 7.44 -4.06 -8.19
C PHE A 96 6.67 -4.09 -6.87
N LEU A 97 6.74 -5.21 -6.15
CA LEU A 97 6.02 -5.37 -4.88
C LEU A 97 6.43 -4.33 -3.84
N ASP A 98 7.73 -3.96 -3.76
CA ASP A 98 8.21 -2.91 -2.85
C ASP A 98 7.68 -1.49 -3.21
N ARG A 99 7.04 -1.32 -4.36
CA ARG A 99 6.37 -0.08 -4.77
C ARG A 99 4.87 -0.03 -4.43
N LEU A 100 4.33 -1.11 -3.91
CA LEU A 100 2.97 -1.12 -3.37
C LEU A 100 2.94 -0.28 -2.08
N HIS A 101 2.18 0.78 -2.09
CA HIS A 101 2.17 1.72 -0.97
C HIS A 101 1.40 1.20 0.24
N PHE A 102 0.35 0.40 -0.01
CA PHE A 102 -0.59 -0.02 1.03
C PHE A 102 -1.16 -1.39 0.69
N TYR A 103 -1.30 -2.25 1.69
CA TYR A 103 -2.04 -3.51 1.57
C TYR A 103 -3.26 -3.44 2.48
N LEU A 104 -4.45 -3.51 1.89
CA LEU A 104 -5.72 -3.55 2.61
C LEU A 104 -6.16 -5.00 2.77
N PRO A 105 -6.28 -5.52 4.01
CA PRO A 105 -6.70 -6.90 4.26
C PRO A 105 -8.20 -7.04 4.09
N GLY A 106 -8.66 -7.52 2.94
CA GLY A 106 -10.09 -7.68 2.63
C GLY A 106 -10.84 -8.59 3.59
N TRP A 107 -10.14 -9.51 4.28
CA TRP A 107 -10.75 -10.40 5.30
C TRP A 107 -11.09 -9.70 6.61
N GLU A 108 -10.56 -8.51 6.87
CA GLU A 108 -10.92 -7.66 8.01
C GLU A 108 -12.14 -6.79 7.72
N ILE A 109 -12.51 -6.65 6.45
CA ILE A 109 -13.68 -5.90 6.02
C ILE A 109 -14.92 -6.80 6.19
N PRO A 110 -15.97 -6.36 6.88
CA PRO A 110 -17.20 -7.12 7.02
C PRO A 110 -17.80 -7.48 5.65
N LYS A 111 -18.20 -8.75 5.48
CA LYS A 111 -18.93 -9.15 4.27
C LYS A 111 -20.20 -8.35 4.16
N MET A 112 -20.53 -7.94 2.92
CA MET A 112 -21.76 -7.22 2.64
C MET A 112 -22.97 -8.02 3.12
N ARG A 113 -23.88 -7.36 3.87
CA ARG A 113 -25.11 -7.91 4.42
C ARG A 113 -26.26 -6.94 4.13
N ASN A 114 -27.49 -7.46 4.16
CA ASN A 114 -28.69 -6.63 3.92
C ASN A 114 -28.81 -5.49 4.93
N GLU A 115 -28.36 -5.70 6.17
CA GLU A 115 -28.41 -4.69 7.24
C GLU A 115 -27.50 -3.46 6.96
N PHE A 116 -26.58 -3.55 6.01
CA PHE A 116 -25.69 -2.44 5.61
C PHE A 116 -26.34 -1.54 4.54
N PHE A 117 -27.43 -1.97 3.94
CA PHE A 117 -28.18 -1.13 3.02
C PHE A 117 -29.14 -0.25 3.80
N THR A 118 -29.16 1.03 3.47
CA THR A 118 -30.14 1.96 4.01
C THR A 118 -31.31 2.14 3.04
N ASP A 119 -32.50 2.34 3.57
CA ASP A 119 -33.69 2.77 2.86
C ASP A 119 -33.87 4.30 2.90
N HIS A 120 -32.95 5.02 3.56
CA HIS A 120 -32.88 6.47 3.60
C HIS A 120 -32.16 7.06 2.40
N TYR A 121 -32.24 8.39 2.24
CA TYR A 121 -31.49 9.10 1.22
C TYR A 121 -29.97 8.91 1.41
N GLY A 122 -29.27 8.56 0.35
CA GLY A 122 -27.83 8.44 0.32
C GLY A 122 -27.14 9.68 -0.24
N LEU A 123 -25.82 9.75 -0.08
CA LEU A 123 -25.01 10.77 -0.72
C LEU A 123 -25.00 10.57 -2.24
N VAL A 124 -25.06 11.66 -2.99
CA VAL A 124 -24.89 11.62 -4.45
C VAL A 124 -23.46 11.22 -4.79
N VAL A 125 -23.30 10.05 -5.41
CA VAL A 125 -21.98 9.45 -5.68
C VAL A 125 -21.15 10.31 -6.63
N ASP A 126 -21.76 10.92 -7.64
CA ASP A 126 -21.08 11.81 -8.58
C ASP A 126 -20.51 13.05 -7.89
N TYR A 127 -21.26 13.62 -6.92
CA TYR A 127 -20.75 14.72 -6.11
C TYR A 127 -19.54 14.29 -5.26
N LEU A 128 -19.63 13.12 -4.63
CA LEU A 128 -18.52 12.58 -3.85
C LEU A 128 -17.27 12.35 -4.73
N ALA A 129 -17.45 11.82 -5.93
CA ALA A 129 -16.36 11.60 -6.87
C ALA A 129 -15.65 12.90 -7.25
N GLU A 130 -16.40 13.96 -7.59
CA GLU A 130 -15.82 15.26 -7.92
C GLU A 130 -15.16 15.92 -6.70
N ALA A 131 -15.74 15.81 -5.51
CA ALA A 131 -15.14 16.31 -4.28
C ALA A 131 -13.79 15.61 -3.98
N LEU A 132 -13.72 14.28 -4.09
CA LEU A 132 -12.48 13.51 -3.91
C LEU A 132 -11.44 13.85 -4.98
N LYS A 133 -11.86 14.12 -6.21
CA LYS A 133 -10.98 14.56 -7.30
C LYS A 133 -10.33 15.92 -7.01
N GLU A 134 -11.10 16.90 -6.52
CA GLU A 134 -10.55 18.18 -6.09
C GLU A 134 -9.59 18.05 -4.90
N LEU A 135 -9.92 17.18 -3.93
CA LEU A 135 -9.05 16.87 -2.78
C LEU A 135 -7.73 16.19 -3.18
N ARG A 136 -7.53 15.76 -4.40
CA ARG A 136 -6.22 15.26 -4.87
C ARG A 136 -5.17 16.36 -4.99
N ARG A 137 -5.57 17.60 -5.18
CA ARG A 137 -4.66 18.74 -5.42
C ARG A 137 -3.85 19.14 -4.17
N PRO A 138 -4.45 19.36 -3.00
CA PRO A 138 -3.69 19.73 -1.80
C PRO A 138 -2.84 18.56 -1.29
N ASN A 139 -1.78 18.88 -0.54
CA ASN A 139 -0.92 17.89 0.10
C ASN A 139 -1.06 18.00 1.63
N TYR A 140 -1.63 16.98 2.28
CA TYR A 140 -1.80 16.94 3.73
C TYR A 140 -0.70 16.15 4.45
N ALA A 141 0.30 15.64 3.71
CA ALA A 141 1.38 14.82 4.29
C ALA A 141 2.29 15.60 5.25
N GLU A 142 2.37 16.93 5.12
CA GLU A 142 3.18 17.79 5.99
C GLU A 142 2.61 17.90 7.41
N GLY A 143 1.32 17.61 7.58
CA GLY A 143 0.68 17.58 8.90
C GLY A 143 1.35 16.62 9.88
N ILE A 144 1.93 15.51 9.38
CA ILE A 144 2.66 14.55 10.22
C ILE A 144 3.77 15.25 10.99
N ASP A 145 4.56 16.09 10.31
CA ASP A 145 5.77 16.70 10.85
C ASP A 145 5.52 17.72 11.96
N ARG A 146 4.25 18.14 12.14
CA ARG A 146 3.86 19.03 13.25
C ARG A 146 3.92 18.30 14.59
N HIS A 147 3.57 17.03 14.62
CA HIS A 147 3.41 16.27 15.86
C HIS A 147 4.31 15.04 15.96
N PHE A 148 4.62 14.43 14.82
CA PHE A 148 5.32 13.15 14.76
C PHE A 148 6.52 13.16 13.83
N SER A 149 7.44 12.23 14.05
CA SER A 149 8.46 11.82 13.09
C SER A 149 8.34 10.31 12.83
N LEU A 150 8.64 9.90 11.64
CA LEU A 150 8.65 8.47 11.27
C LEU A 150 9.90 7.81 11.84
N GLY A 151 9.79 6.52 12.19
CA GLY A 151 10.90 5.73 12.72
C GLY A 151 12.11 5.68 11.78
N GLY A 152 13.30 5.58 12.37
CA GLY A 152 14.58 5.68 11.64
C GLY A 152 14.89 4.52 10.70
N ASP A 153 14.23 3.37 10.86
CA ASP A 153 14.47 2.18 10.05
C ASP A 153 13.69 2.16 8.72
N LEU A 154 12.81 3.15 8.51
CA LEU A 154 12.03 3.26 7.28
C LEU A 154 12.89 3.81 6.15
N ASN A 155 12.95 3.09 5.03
CA ASN A 155 13.62 3.60 3.85
C ASN A 155 12.79 4.67 3.11
N ALA A 156 13.37 5.32 2.11
CA ALA A 156 12.71 6.40 1.36
C ALA A 156 11.37 5.98 0.71
N ARG A 157 11.23 4.71 0.29
CA ARG A 157 9.98 4.18 -0.28
C ARG A 157 8.92 4.02 0.80
N ASP A 158 9.31 3.51 1.97
CA ASP A 158 8.40 3.33 3.11
C ASP A 158 7.88 4.69 3.57
N VAL A 159 8.76 5.67 3.74
CA VAL A 159 8.40 7.05 4.10
C VAL A 159 7.44 7.65 3.08
N LYS A 160 7.75 7.53 1.78
CA LYS A 160 6.89 8.03 0.69
C LYS A 160 5.51 7.37 0.71
N ALA A 161 5.45 6.05 0.91
CA ALA A 161 4.20 5.30 0.96
C ALA A 161 3.34 5.72 2.14
N VAL A 162 3.91 5.80 3.34
CA VAL A 162 3.21 6.22 4.57
C VAL A 162 2.69 7.66 4.43
N ARG A 163 3.52 8.60 3.99
CA ARG A 163 3.11 10.00 3.80
C ARG A 163 1.96 10.15 2.81
N LYS A 164 1.99 9.41 1.71
CA LYS A 164 0.89 9.40 0.72
C LYS A 164 -0.39 8.80 1.31
N ALA A 165 -0.28 7.70 2.06
CA ALA A 165 -1.42 7.06 2.69
C ALA A 165 -2.06 7.99 3.73
N VAL A 166 -1.28 8.61 4.63
CA VAL A 166 -1.79 9.59 5.61
C VAL A 166 -2.48 10.75 4.91
N SER A 167 -1.85 11.33 3.88
CA SER A 167 -2.47 12.42 3.11
C SER A 167 -3.81 11.99 2.49
N GLY A 168 -3.91 10.77 1.97
CA GLY A 168 -5.15 10.23 1.43
C GLY A 168 -6.22 10.02 2.50
N LEU A 169 -5.85 9.44 3.63
CA LEU A 169 -6.75 9.20 4.77
C LEU A 169 -7.28 10.51 5.36
N LEU A 170 -6.40 11.49 5.58
CA LEU A 170 -6.80 12.83 6.06
C LEU A 170 -7.81 13.48 5.11
N LYS A 171 -7.61 13.41 3.80
CA LYS A 171 -8.54 13.97 2.82
C LYS A 171 -9.92 13.33 2.84
N ILE A 172 -10.01 12.04 3.21
CA ILE A 172 -11.28 11.32 3.31
C ILE A 172 -11.99 11.65 4.62
N VAL A 173 -11.25 11.64 5.74
CA VAL A 173 -11.82 11.79 7.09
C VAL A 173 -11.92 13.25 7.52
N HIS A 174 -10.92 14.06 7.17
CA HIS A 174 -10.79 15.47 7.53
C HIS A 174 -10.54 16.33 6.28
N PRO A 175 -11.51 16.43 5.35
CA PRO A 175 -11.33 17.12 4.06
C PRO A 175 -11.03 18.62 4.22
N HIS A 176 -11.32 19.21 5.37
CA HIS A 176 -11.07 20.61 5.75
C HIS A 176 -9.70 20.84 6.40
N ASP A 177 -8.86 19.77 6.51
CA ASP A 177 -7.51 19.78 7.11
C ASP A 177 -7.48 20.23 8.59
N GLU A 178 -8.60 20.06 9.32
CA GLU A 178 -8.68 20.30 10.75
C GLU A 178 -8.85 18.96 11.48
N TYR A 179 -7.90 18.62 12.34
CA TYR A 179 -7.85 17.36 13.09
C TYR A 179 -7.00 17.55 14.36
N THR A 180 -7.25 16.73 15.33
CA THR A 180 -6.49 16.64 16.56
C THR A 180 -5.22 15.81 16.38
N LYS A 181 -4.29 15.91 17.33
CA LYS A 181 -3.07 15.09 17.36
C LYS A 181 -3.42 13.59 17.43
N ASP A 182 -4.44 13.23 18.21
CA ASP A 182 -4.85 11.84 18.39
C ASP A 182 -5.48 11.25 17.10
N GLU A 183 -6.34 11.99 16.43
CA GLU A 183 -6.91 11.60 15.13
C GLU A 183 -5.79 11.41 14.08
N LEU A 184 -4.81 12.29 14.05
CA LEU A 184 -3.65 12.11 13.17
C LEU A 184 -2.84 10.87 13.54
N ALA A 185 -2.67 10.56 14.84
CA ALA A 185 -1.95 9.38 15.30
C ALA A 185 -2.65 8.08 14.86
N GLU A 186 -3.98 8.02 14.92
CA GLU A 186 -4.76 6.89 14.43
C GLU A 186 -4.56 6.68 12.92
N LEU A 187 -4.68 7.73 12.11
CA LEU A 187 -4.50 7.64 10.66
C LEU A 187 -3.05 7.32 10.28
N LEU A 188 -2.08 7.83 11.03
CA LEU A 188 -0.67 7.51 10.87
C LEU A 188 -0.39 6.04 11.19
N SER A 189 -0.97 5.52 12.27
CA SER A 189 -0.88 4.10 12.64
C SER A 189 -1.43 3.20 11.52
N LEU A 190 -2.62 3.51 11.01
CA LEU A 190 -3.25 2.78 9.90
C LEU A 190 -2.39 2.82 8.61
N ALA A 191 -1.79 3.97 8.31
CA ALA A 191 -0.91 4.09 7.15
C ALA A 191 0.37 3.26 7.29
N LEU A 192 0.96 3.25 8.49
CA LEU A 192 2.12 2.42 8.82
C LEU A 192 1.77 0.93 8.76
N GLU A 193 0.61 0.51 9.28
CA GLU A 193 0.13 -0.87 9.17
C GLU A 193 0.00 -1.32 7.71
N GLY A 194 -0.68 -0.54 6.89
CA GLY A 194 -0.88 -0.88 5.48
C GLY A 194 0.43 -1.04 4.71
N ARG A 195 1.43 -0.17 4.98
CA ARG A 195 2.76 -0.31 4.38
C ARG A 195 3.55 -1.45 5.00
N ARG A 196 3.46 -1.64 6.32
CA ARG A 196 4.12 -2.75 7.02
C ARG A 196 3.67 -4.10 6.47
N ARG A 197 2.37 -4.30 6.22
CA ARG A 197 1.85 -5.55 5.62
C ARG A 197 2.57 -5.90 4.32
N VAL A 198 2.81 -4.93 3.43
CA VAL A 198 3.63 -5.14 2.23
C VAL A 198 5.03 -5.61 2.60
N LYS A 199 5.70 -4.89 3.50
CA LYS A 199 7.09 -5.17 3.87
C LYS A 199 7.25 -6.55 4.53
N GLU A 200 6.31 -6.96 5.38
CA GLU A 200 6.33 -8.27 6.02
C GLU A 200 6.22 -9.44 5.01
N GLN A 201 5.51 -9.23 3.89
CA GLN A 201 5.50 -10.24 2.81
C GLN A 201 6.84 -10.27 2.07
N LEU A 202 7.46 -9.11 1.84
CA LEU A 202 8.80 -9.05 1.23
C LEU A 202 9.87 -9.74 2.10
N LYS A 203 9.77 -9.63 3.43
CA LYS A 203 10.64 -10.37 4.36
C LYS A 203 10.54 -11.88 4.18
N LYS A 204 9.33 -12.40 3.90
CA LYS A 204 9.11 -13.84 3.66
C LYS A 204 9.65 -14.31 2.31
N MET A 205 9.70 -13.45 1.33
CA MET A 205 10.02 -13.78 -0.06
C MET A 205 11.46 -13.50 -0.43
N GLY A 206 12.09 -12.54 0.21
CA GLY A 206 13.30 -11.89 -0.30
C GLY A 206 14.50 -11.91 0.63
N PRO A 207 15.55 -11.22 0.20
CA PRO A 207 16.82 -11.16 0.92
C PRO A 207 16.72 -10.45 2.27
N THR A 208 17.72 -10.66 3.10
CA THR A 208 17.83 -10.19 4.49
C THR A 208 17.72 -8.66 4.66
N GLU A 209 17.92 -7.88 3.60
CA GLU A 209 17.80 -6.40 3.65
C GLU A 209 16.43 -5.91 4.13
N TYR A 210 15.35 -6.67 3.87
CA TYR A 210 14.00 -6.31 4.33
C TYR A 210 13.79 -6.57 5.83
N HIS A 211 14.56 -7.47 6.45
CA HIS A 211 14.37 -7.88 7.83
C HIS A 211 14.71 -6.79 8.86
N GLN A 212 15.59 -5.85 8.50
CA GLN A 212 16.00 -4.77 9.38
C GLN A 212 14.97 -3.64 9.52
N THR A 213 13.90 -3.65 8.71
CA THR A 213 12.89 -2.59 8.73
C THR A 213 11.92 -2.82 9.89
N SER A 214 11.86 -1.88 10.82
CA SER A 214 10.80 -1.76 11.83
C SER A 214 9.89 -0.57 11.50
N PHE A 215 8.63 -0.66 11.93
CA PHE A 215 7.63 0.38 11.66
C PHE A 215 7.22 1.01 12.98
N SER A 216 7.53 2.29 13.13
CA SER A 216 7.22 3.09 14.31
C SER A 216 7.05 4.56 13.94
N TYR A 217 6.51 5.33 14.85
CA TYR A 217 6.55 6.79 14.82
C TYR A 217 6.91 7.32 16.20
N VAL A 218 7.50 8.49 16.24
CA VAL A 218 7.93 9.14 17.48
C VAL A 218 7.14 10.43 17.67
N ASP A 219 6.55 10.58 18.83
CA ASP A 219 5.91 11.82 19.26
C ASP A 219 7.00 12.88 19.51
N ARG A 220 6.92 14.03 18.85
CA ARG A 220 7.95 15.08 18.95
C ARG A 220 7.95 15.83 20.27
N GLU A 221 6.85 15.84 21.00
CA GLU A 221 6.74 16.51 22.30
C GLU A 221 7.25 15.64 23.43
N THR A 222 6.83 14.36 23.44
CA THR A 222 7.16 13.42 24.52
C THR A 222 8.41 12.60 24.23
N LEU A 223 8.88 12.59 22.98
CA LEU A 223 9.94 11.73 22.46
C LEU A 223 9.65 10.23 22.62
N GLN A 224 8.40 9.89 22.88
CA GLN A 224 7.97 8.50 22.99
C GLN A 224 7.83 7.88 21.61
N GLU A 225 8.44 6.71 21.44
CA GLU A 225 8.31 5.90 20.24
C GLU A 225 7.16 4.91 20.36
N TRP A 226 6.33 4.85 19.31
CA TRP A 226 5.18 3.96 19.21
C TRP A 226 5.40 2.96 18.07
N PRO A 227 5.71 1.69 18.40
CA PRO A 227 5.82 0.65 17.39
C PRO A 227 4.45 0.26 16.85
N VAL A 228 4.37 0.06 15.53
CA VAL A 228 3.13 -0.36 14.86
C VAL A 228 3.30 -1.81 14.41
N GLY A 229 2.52 -2.72 14.98
CA GLY A 229 2.48 -4.14 14.66
C GLY A 229 1.43 -4.46 13.60
N VAL A 230 1.55 -5.63 12.95
CA VAL A 230 0.52 -6.22 12.08
C VAL A 230 0.42 -7.71 12.36
N ARG A 231 -0.78 -8.29 12.16
CA ARG A 231 -1.03 -9.73 12.34
C ARG A 231 -0.17 -10.58 11.41
N GLU A 232 0.15 -10.06 10.25
CA GLU A 232 0.89 -10.73 9.17
C GLU A 232 2.41 -10.66 9.32
N GLN A 233 2.91 -10.30 10.50
CA GLN A 233 4.34 -10.27 10.76
C GLN A 233 4.99 -11.60 10.39
N ALA A 234 6.14 -11.53 9.70
CA ALA A 234 6.98 -12.67 9.52
C ALA A 234 7.43 -13.12 10.91
N GLU A 235 7.15 -14.37 11.28
CA GLU A 235 7.72 -14.95 12.50
C GLU A 235 9.25 -14.82 12.38
N MET A 236 9.87 -14.14 13.34
CA MET A 236 11.33 -14.23 13.44
C MET A 236 11.67 -15.72 13.58
N PRO A 237 12.61 -16.26 12.78
CA PRO A 237 13.10 -17.61 13.04
C PRO A 237 13.50 -17.62 14.50
N MET A 238 12.90 -18.53 15.29
CA MET A 238 13.30 -18.71 16.69
C MET A 238 14.81 -18.97 16.67
N LEU A 239 15.59 -18.00 17.12
CA LEU A 239 16.98 -18.24 17.40
C LEU A 239 17.01 -19.45 18.37
N PRO A 240 17.78 -20.49 18.10
CA PRO A 240 17.87 -21.60 19.01
C PRO A 240 18.21 -21.02 20.39
N ILE A 241 17.34 -21.30 21.37
CA ILE A 241 17.58 -20.90 22.75
C ILE A 241 18.92 -21.52 23.11
N ALA A 242 19.93 -20.72 23.34
CA ALA A 242 21.21 -21.21 23.82
C ALA A 242 20.92 -22.04 25.11
N PRO A 243 21.42 -23.27 25.21
CA PRO A 243 21.20 -24.06 26.42
C PRO A 243 21.71 -23.25 27.62
N LEU A 244 20.86 -23.12 28.63
CA LEU A 244 21.25 -22.48 29.89
C LEU A 244 22.53 -23.15 30.39
N PRO A 245 23.53 -22.38 30.84
CA PRO A 245 24.72 -22.98 31.42
C PRO A 245 24.30 -23.89 32.54
N SER A 246 24.68 -25.17 32.46
CA SER A 246 24.44 -26.14 33.52
C SER A 246 25.05 -25.57 34.81
N SER A 247 24.20 -25.32 35.82
CA SER A 247 24.68 -24.99 37.17
C SER A 247 25.64 -26.10 37.61
N ALA A 248 26.93 -25.77 37.60
CA ALA A 248 27.94 -26.62 38.22
C ALA A 248 27.62 -26.70 39.74
N THR A 249 27.27 -27.89 40.18
CA THR A 249 27.27 -28.28 41.59
C THR A 249 28.70 -28.32 42.14
#